data_6d22b791e3cbebb978b49c9d0950f044
#
_entry.id   6d22b791e3cbebb978b49c9d0950f044
#
_cell.length_a   1.000
_cell.length_b   1.000
_cell.length_c   1.000
_cell.angle_alpha   90.00
_cell.angle_beta   90.00
_cell.angle_gamma   90.00
#
_symmetry.space_group_name_H-M   'P 1'
#
loop_
_entity.id
_entity.type
_entity.pdbx_description
1 polymer ?
#
loop_
_entity_poly.entity_id
_entity_poly.type
_entity_poly.pdbx_seq_one_letter_code
_entity_poly.pdbx_strand_id
1 'polypeptide(L)'
;MGLSCGYRCLQLLLIIFNIGVFICGIGLIAAGAYALSSVVNHWKDVEPSLQYLIIFTIALGCIIFLLGALGMFGACTKSVCLLTTYCILLVILIIGQIAAGIIAVKQKPKIKEKVSDALSSLVKRFYTDAHVKKVLDEIQQKLQCCGAKSPGDYGTIPPPSCYDGIILHEEGCIKRVSELAKKNMNAIIVCVFVFAFLQAICLIFAICVLMAIKQGNDD
;
A
#
# COMPACT_ATOMS: atom_id res chain seq x y z
N MET A 1 -30.99 -29.84 -4.36
CA MET A 1 -31.37 -28.73 -3.44
C MET A 1 -30.24 -28.25 -2.50
N GLY A 2 -29.18 -29.02 -2.25
CA GLY A 2 -28.07 -28.60 -1.39
C GLY A 2 -27.06 -27.63 -2.01
N LEU A 3 -26.91 -27.60 -3.34
CA LEU A 3 -25.99 -26.71 -4.04
C LEU A 3 -26.41 -25.23 -3.98
N SER A 4 -27.72 -24.96 -3.94
CA SER A 4 -28.23 -23.57 -3.98
C SER A 4 -27.94 -22.76 -2.70
N CYS A 5 -27.85 -23.40 -1.52
CA CYS A 5 -27.55 -22.72 -0.27
C CYS A 5 -26.06 -22.39 -0.12
N GLY A 6 -25.18 -23.35 -0.47
CA GLY A 6 -23.72 -23.14 -0.46
C GLY A 6 -23.26 -22.05 -1.43
N TYR A 7 -23.82 -22.03 -2.63
CA TYR A 7 -23.53 -21.01 -3.65
C TYR A 7 -23.88 -19.59 -3.16
N ARG A 8 -25.08 -19.40 -2.57
CA ARG A 8 -25.51 -18.08 -2.06
C ARG A 8 -24.61 -17.60 -0.92
N CYS A 9 -24.15 -18.51 -0.05
CA CYS A 9 -23.21 -18.18 1.01
C CYS A 9 -21.86 -17.70 0.43
N LEU A 10 -21.30 -18.43 -0.53
CA LEU A 10 -20.05 -18.06 -1.21
C LEU A 10 -20.17 -16.72 -1.93
N GLN A 11 -21.28 -16.51 -2.64
CA GLN A 11 -21.59 -15.25 -3.32
C GLN A 11 -21.64 -14.09 -2.32
N LEU A 12 -22.33 -14.25 -1.19
CA LEU A 12 -22.45 -13.21 -0.16
C LEU A 12 -21.09 -12.89 0.48
N LEU A 13 -20.29 -13.91 0.81
CA LEU A 13 -18.95 -13.72 1.36
C LEU A 13 -18.06 -12.98 0.37
N LEU A 14 -18.12 -13.33 -0.91
CA LEU A 14 -17.36 -12.65 -1.96
C LEU A 14 -17.76 -11.16 -2.06
N ILE A 15 -19.07 -10.86 -2.00
CA ILE A 15 -19.58 -9.48 -2.02
C ILE A 15 -19.09 -8.70 -0.82
N ILE A 16 -19.28 -9.22 0.41
CA ILE A 16 -18.88 -8.52 1.64
C ILE A 16 -17.38 -8.23 1.65
N PHE A 17 -16.56 -9.21 1.27
CA PHE A 17 -15.12 -9.02 1.21
C PHE A 17 -14.74 -7.93 0.19
N ASN A 18 -15.34 -7.96 -1.00
CA ASN A 18 -15.03 -6.98 -2.05
C ASN A 18 -15.58 -5.57 -1.74
N ILE A 19 -16.64 -5.43 -0.94
CA ILE A 19 -17.07 -4.13 -0.39
C ILE A 19 -15.96 -3.55 0.49
N GLY A 20 -15.36 -4.36 1.37
CA GLY A 20 -14.22 -3.92 2.18
C GLY A 20 -13.04 -3.45 1.33
N VAL A 21 -12.67 -4.23 0.30
CA VAL A 21 -11.61 -3.86 -0.65
C VAL A 21 -11.93 -2.56 -1.40
N PHE A 22 -13.18 -2.40 -1.85
CA PHE A 22 -13.66 -1.20 -2.52
C PHE A 22 -13.52 0.05 -1.65
N ILE A 23 -13.93 -0.02 -0.38
CA ILE A 23 -13.81 1.08 0.58
C ILE A 23 -12.33 1.40 0.86
N CYS A 24 -11.48 0.40 0.99
CA CYS A 24 -10.03 0.59 1.13
C CYS A 24 -9.43 1.32 -0.09
N GLY A 25 -9.87 0.98 -1.31
CA GLY A 25 -9.48 1.67 -2.55
C GLY A 25 -9.84 3.15 -2.52
N ILE A 26 -11.07 3.50 -2.12
CA ILE A 26 -11.51 4.89 -1.94
C ILE A 26 -10.62 5.62 -0.92
N GLY A 27 -10.34 4.99 0.22
CA GLY A 27 -9.48 5.57 1.25
C GLY A 27 -8.07 5.91 0.74
N LEU A 28 -7.47 5.02 -0.05
CA LEU A 28 -6.15 5.26 -0.65
C LEU A 28 -6.18 6.38 -1.70
N ILE A 29 -7.21 6.44 -2.55
CA ILE A 29 -7.39 7.51 -3.51
C ILE A 29 -7.55 8.85 -2.77
N ALA A 30 -8.38 8.90 -1.74
CA ALA A 30 -8.58 10.10 -0.94
C ALA A 30 -7.29 10.58 -0.24
N ALA A 31 -6.53 9.66 0.33
CA ALA A 31 -5.24 9.97 0.96
C ALA A 31 -4.22 10.49 -0.07
N GLY A 32 -4.12 9.86 -1.24
CA GLY A 32 -3.26 10.31 -2.33
C GLY A 32 -3.69 11.65 -2.90
N ALA A 33 -5.00 11.88 -3.07
CA ALA A 33 -5.56 13.16 -3.55
C ALA A 33 -5.31 14.29 -2.52
N TYR A 34 -5.45 14.00 -1.23
CA TYR A 34 -5.11 14.96 -0.17
C TYR A 34 -3.62 15.32 -0.23
N ALA A 35 -2.72 14.34 -0.34
CA ALA A 35 -1.30 14.58 -0.49
C ALA A 35 -0.99 15.41 -1.76
N LEU A 36 -1.66 15.09 -2.88
CA LEU A 36 -1.52 15.85 -4.12
C LEU A 36 -1.99 17.29 -3.96
N SER A 37 -3.15 17.52 -3.37
CA SER A 37 -3.69 18.88 -3.15
C SER A 37 -2.77 19.75 -2.29
N SER A 38 -2.04 19.12 -1.37
CA SER A 38 -1.09 19.80 -0.49
C SER A 38 0.18 20.27 -1.21
N VAL A 39 0.54 19.66 -2.34
CA VAL A 39 1.79 19.96 -3.06
C VAL A 39 1.58 20.50 -4.48
N VAL A 40 0.33 20.53 -4.97
CA VAL A 40 0.04 20.86 -6.38
C VAL A 40 0.53 22.23 -6.81
N ASN A 41 0.45 23.23 -5.93
CA ASN A 41 0.89 24.61 -6.24
C ASN A 41 2.41 24.74 -6.40
N HIS A 42 3.18 23.79 -5.86
CA HIS A 42 4.64 23.74 -5.91
C HIS A 42 5.13 22.44 -6.58
N TRP A 43 4.30 21.85 -7.46
CA TRP A 43 4.56 20.53 -8.05
C TRP A 43 5.92 20.43 -8.73
N LYS A 44 6.37 21.50 -9.42
CA LYS A 44 7.68 21.52 -10.11
C LYS A 44 8.86 21.52 -9.16
N ASP A 45 8.63 22.02 -7.92
CA ASP A 45 9.66 22.10 -6.89
C ASP A 45 9.65 20.87 -5.98
N VAL A 46 8.64 20.00 -6.14
CA VAL A 46 8.53 18.74 -5.38
C VAL A 46 9.54 17.72 -5.90
N GLU A 47 10.27 17.12 -4.96
CA GLU A 47 11.24 16.07 -5.29
C GLU A 47 10.58 14.93 -6.09
N PRO A 48 11.20 14.46 -7.18
CA PRO A 48 10.65 13.41 -8.02
C PRO A 48 10.23 12.15 -7.23
N SER A 49 10.99 11.79 -6.19
CA SER A 49 10.68 10.63 -5.33
C SER A 49 9.35 10.77 -4.62
N LEU A 50 9.00 11.97 -4.14
CA LEU A 50 7.72 12.24 -3.49
C LEU A 50 6.57 12.29 -4.51
N GLN A 51 6.82 12.87 -5.68
CA GLN A 51 5.85 12.85 -6.78
C GLN A 51 5.48 11.41 -7.16
N TYR A 52 6.48 10.54 -7.36
CA TYR A 52 6.25 9.13 -7.65
C TYR A 52 5.48 8.41 -6.55
N LEU A 53 5.75 8.71 -5.28
CA LEU A 53 5.03 8.11 -4.16
C LEU A 53 3.55 8.50 -4.16
N ILE A 54 3.24 9.77 -4.39
CA ILE A 54 1.86 10.28 -4.46
C ILE A 54 1.12 9.61 -5.65
N ILE A 55 1.72 9.65 -6.83
CA ILE A 55 1.14 9.04 -8.05
C ILE A 55 0.94 7.54 -7.83
N PHE A 56 1.93 6.85 -7.27
CA PHE A 56 1.86 5.41 -6.98
C PHE A 56 0.72 5.09 -6.00
N THR A 57 0.53 5.90 -4.95
CA THR A 57 -0.54 5.70 -3.97
C THR A 57 -1.92 5.85 -4.62
N ILE A 58 -2.12 6.86 -5.47
CA ILE A 58 -3.36 7.06 -6.21
C ILE A 58 -3.59 5.91 -7.18
N ALA A 59 -2.59 5.52 -7.96
CA ALA A 59 -2.68 4.42 -8.92
C ALA A 59 -3.02 3.09 -8.24
N LEU A 60 -2.37 2.79 -7.11
CA LEU A 60 -2.66 1.63 -6.29
C LEU A 60 -4.10 1.67 -5.76
N GLY A 61 -4.54 2.82 -5.25
CA GLY A 61 -5.92 3.03 -4.81
C GLY A 61 -6.93 2.78 -5.93
N CYS A 62 -6.68 3.27 -7.14
CA CYS A 62 -7.53 3.02 -8.31
C CYS A 62 -7.59 1.53 -8.68
N ILE A 63 -6.47 0.82 -8.65
CA ILE A 63 -6.43 -0.63 -8.92
C ILE A 63 -7.26 -1.39 -7.88
N ILE A 64 -7.08 -1.11 -6.59
CA ILE A 64 -7.81 -1.75 -5.50
C ILE A 64 -9.30 -1.43 -5.58
N PHE A 65 -9.67 -0.19 -5.87
CA PHE A 65 -11.05 0.25 -6.09
C PHE A 65 -11.71 -0.54 -7.24
N LEU A 66 -11.05 -0.62 -8.40
CA LEU A 66 -11.56 -1.34 -9.56
C LEU A 66 -11.71 -2.84 -9.29
N LEU A 67 -10.75 -3.45 -8.59
CA LEU A 67 -10.85 -4.86 -8.19
C LEU A 67 -12.03 -5.11 -7.26
N GLY A 68 -12.22 -4.29 -6.23
CA GLY A 68 -13.36 -4.39 -5.33
C GLY A 68 -14.69 -4.20 -6.08
N ALA A 69 -14.76 -3.23 -6.99
CA ALA A 69 -15.93 -3.00 -7.84
C ALA A 69 -16.25 -4.21 -8.73
N LEU A 70 -15.25 -4.75 -9.44
CA LEU A 70 -15.42 -5.90 -10.33
C LEU A 70 -15.89 -7.15 -9.56
N GLY A 71 -15.29 -7.44 -8.40
CA GLY A 71 -15.68 -8.59 -7.57
C GLY A 71 -17.10 -8.43 -6.99
N MET A 72 -17.41 -7.25 -6.45
CA MET A 72 -18.73 -6.95 -5.88
C MET A 72 -19.82 -6.95 -6.96
N PHE A 73 -19.69 -6.11 -8.00
CA PHE A 73 -20.70 -6.02 -9.05
C PHE A 73 -20.80 -7.32 -9.86
N GLY A 74 -19.68 -7.98 -10.16
CA GLY A 74 -19.66 -9.26 -10.86
C GLY A 74 -20.47 -10.34 -10.13
N ALA A 75 -20.32 -10.41 -8.81
CA ALA A 75 -21.10 -11.34 -7.99
C ALA A 75 -22.55 -10.90 -7.82
N CYS A 76 -22.85 -9.60 -7.62
CA CYS A 76 -24.22 -9.08 -7.46
C CYS A 76 -25.05 -9.26 -8.73
N THR A 77 -24.50 -8.88 -9.88
CA THR A 77 -25.21 -8.93 -11.18
C THR A 77 -25.13 -10.30 -11.85
N LYS A 78 -24.41 -11.26 -11.23
CA LYS A 78 -24.14 -12.58 -11.82
C LYS A 78 -23.56 -12.50 -13.23
N SER A 79 -22.72 -11.50 -13.47
CA SER A 79 -22.12 -11.26 -14.78
C SER A 79 -20.87 -12.13 -14.97
N VAL A 80 -20.96 -13.07 -15.90
CA VAL A 80 -19.85 -13.96 -16.29
C VAL A 80 -18.64 -13.14 -16.74
N CYS A 81 -18.85 -12.06 -17.51
CA CYS A 81 -17.78 -11.22 -18.03
C CYS A 81 -17.00 -10.52 -16.89
N LEU A 82 -17.72 -9.84 -15.97
CA LEU A 82 -17.08 -9.12 -14.85
C LEU A 82 -16.33 -10.06 -13.93
N LEU A 83 -16.93 -11.20 -13.61
CA LEU A 83 -16.33 -12.17 -12.70
C LEU A 83 -15.10 -12.87 -13.33
N THR A 84 -15.15 -13.14 -14.64
CA THR A 84 -13.99 -13.67 -15.36
C THR A 84 -12.84 -12.65 -15.38
N THR A 85 -13.13 -11.39 -15.67
CA THR A 85 -12.12 -10.30 -15.64
C THR A 85 -11.51 -10.17 -14.25
N TYR A 86 -12.33 -10.23 -13.19
CA TYR A 86 -11.86 -10.22 -11.80
C TYR A 86 -10.91 -11.38 -11.50
N CYS A 87 -11.24 -12.61 -11.91
CA CYS A 87 -10.39 -13.79 -11.72
C CYS A 87 -9.03 -13.63 -12.44
N ILE A 88 -9.04 -13.14 -13.69
CA ILE A 88 -7.81 -12.91 -14.46
C ILE A 88 -6.92 -11.89 -13.74
N LEU A 89 -7.49 -10.78 -13.28
CA LEU A 89 -6.74 -9.75 -12.56
C LEU A 89 -6.16 -10.26 -11.25
N LEU A 90 -6.89 -11.07 -10.48
CA LEU A 90 -6.37 -11.71 -9.26
C LEU A 90 -5.17 -12.60 -9.56
N VAL A 91 -5.22 -13.42 -10.63
CA VAL A 91 -4.08 -14.27 -11.03
C VAL A 91 -2.87 -13.42 -11.39
N ILE A 92 -3.04 -12.34 -12.16
CA ILE A 92 -1.96 -11.42 -12.50
C ILE A 92 -1.34 -10.80 -11.23
N LEU A 93 -2.18 -10.41 -10.26
CA LEU A 93 -1.69 -9.85 -8.99
C LEU A 93 -0.90 -10.85 -8.16
N ILE A 94 -1.35 -12.10 -8.08
CA ILE A 94 -0.62 -13.16 -7.35
C ILE A 94 0.76 -13.38 -7.99
N ILE A 95 0.83 -13.46 -9.32
CA ILE A 95 2.09 -13.59 -10.04
C ILE A 95 2.99 -12.36 -9.79
N GLY A 96 2.41 -11.16 -9.87
CA GLY A 96 3.11 -9.91 -9.61
C GLY A 96 3.69 -9.83 -8.19
N GLN A 97 2.97 -10.29 -7.17
CA GLN A 97 3.44 -10.35 -5.78
C GLN A 97 4.64 -11.28 -5.62
N ILE A 98 4.59 -12.47 -6.24
CA ILE A 98 5.71 -13.42 -6.21
C ILE A 98 6.94 -12.79 -6.87
N ALA A 99 6.77 -12.19 -8.05
CA ALA A 99 7.85 -11.51 -8.76
C ALA A 99 8.43 -10.35 -7.93
N ALA A 100 7.57 -9.50 -7.34
CA ALA A 100 7.99 -8.40 -6.48
C ALA A 100 8.75 -8.89 -5.24
N GLY A 101 8.32 -9.98 -4.62
CA GLY A 101 9.02 -10.61 -3.50
C GLY A 101 10.44 -11.07 -3.87
N ILE A 102 10.58 -11.74 -5.02
CA ILE A 102 11.89 -12.18 -5.53
C ILE A 102 12.81 -10.98 -5.80
N ILE A 103 12.29 -9.93 -6.44
CA ILE A 103 13.03 -8.70 -6.74
C ILE A 103 13.45 -8.01 -5.44
N ALA A 104 12.55 -7.91 -4.45
CA ALA A 104 12.85 -7.29 -3.15
C ALA A 104 14.01 -7.98 -2.43
N VAL A 105 14.04 -9.32 -2.45
CA VAL A 105 15.14 -10.08 -1.84
C VAL A 105 16.45 -9.87 -2.60
N LYS A 106 16.42 -9.95 -3.93
CA LYS A 106 17.63 -9.82 -4.77
C LYS A 106 18.21 -8.40 -4.78
N GLN A 107 17.35 -7.37 -4.72
CA GLN A 107 17.76 -5.96 -4.86
C GLN A 107 17.73 -5.19 -3.52
N LYS A 108 17.74 -5.88 -2.40
CA LYS A 108 17.72 -5.28 -1.06
C LYS A 108 18.70 -4.10 -0.88
N PRO A 109 19.99 -4.15 -1.32
CA PRO A 109 20.90 -3.03 -1.18
C PRO A 109 20.46 -1.80 -1.98
N LYS A 110 20.02 -1.98 -3.24
CA LYS A 110 19.53 -0.89 -4.10
C LYS A 110 18.26 -0.24 -3.56
N ILE A 111 17.35 -1.03 -2.97
CA ILE A 111 16.14 -0.52 -2.33
C ILE A 111 16.51 0.35 -1.14
N LYS A 112 17.45 -0.10 -0.30
CA LYS A 112 17.94 0.68 0.84
C LYS A 112 18.56 2.01 0.41
N GLU A 113 19.35 2.02 -0.66
CA GLU A 113 19.95 3.22 -1.25
C GLU A 113 18.87 4.21 -1.70
N LYS A 114 17.89 3.76 -2.49
CA LYS A 114 16.78 4.62 -2.97
C LYS A 114 15.95 5.19 -1.82
N VAL A 115 15.68 4.41 -0.77
CA VAL A 115 14.98 4.91 0.43
C VAL A 115 15.83 5.96 1.15
N SER A 116 17.13 5.74 1.21
CA SER A 116 18.09 6.71 1.78
C SER A 116 18.08 8.03 1.02
N ASP A 117 18.12 7.98 -0.30
CA ASP A 117 18.13 9.17 -1.15
C ASP A 117 16.80 9.93 -1.05
N ALA A 118 15.69 9.21 -1.07
CA ALA A 118 14.36 9.81 -0.90
C ALA A 118 14.24 10.52 0.45
N LEU A 119 14.66 9.89 1.55
CA LEU A 119 14.59 10.49 2.87
C LEU A 119 15.55 11.67 3.01
N SER A 120 16.75 11.58 2.44
CA SER A 120 17.72 12.67 2.42
C SER A 120 17.19 13.89 1.65
N SER A 121 16.47 13.66 0.56
CA SER A 121 15.85 14.75 -0.21
C SER A 121 14.70 15.42 0.55
N LEU A 122 13.90 14.65 1.30
CA LEU A 122 12.87 15.19 2.18
C LEU A 122 13.47 16.06 3.30
N VAL A 123 14.55 15.60 3.94
CA VAL A 123 15.25 16.36 4.99
C VAL A 123 15.75 17.72 4.47
N LYS A 124 16.31 17.78 3.26
CA LYS A 124 16.76 19.04 2.64
C LYS A 124 15.63 20.07 2.46
N ARG A 125 14.39 19.59 2.33
CA ARG A 125 13.20 20.44 2.15
C ARG A 125 12.44 20.75 3.44
N PHE A 126 12.92 20.26 4.56
CA PHE A 126 12.27 20.42 5.87
C PHE A 126 11.88 21.87 6.18
N TYR A 127 12.77 22.81 5.91
CA TYR A 127 12.54 24.24 6.23
C TYR A 127 11.80 25.01 5.13
N THR A 128 11.64 24.44 3.93
CA THR A 128 11.04 25.10 2.78
C THR A 128 9.62 24.62 2.47
N ASP A 129 9.22 23.46 3.01
CA ASP A 129 7.94 22.84 2.73
C ASP A 129 7.24 22.42 4.04
N ALA A 130 6.14 23.10 4.36
CA ALA A 130 5.39 22.87 5.59
C ALA A 130 4.80 21.44 5.71
N HIS A 131 4.46 20.79 4.58
CA HIS A 131 3.94 19.43 4.57
C HIS A 131 5.04 18.41 4.81
N VAL A 132 6.20 18.59 4.15
CA VAL A 132 7.39 17.77 4.38
C VAL A 132 7.82 17.89 5.83
N LYS A 133 7.81 19.12 6.38
CA LYS A 133 8.09 19.37 7.78
C LYS A 133 7.19 18.56 8.69
N LYS A 134 5.86 18.63 8.52
CA LYS A 134 4.90 17.90 9.35
C LYS A 134 5.12 16.39 9.30
N VAL A 135 5.33 15.82 8.11
CA VAL A 135 5.59 14.39 7.92
C VAL A 135 6.89 13.96 8.60
N LEU A 136 7.96 14.74 8.43
CA LEU A 136 9.24 14.44 9.06
C LEU A 136 9.19 14.60 10.57
N ASP A 137 8.50 15.63 11.10
CA ASP A 137 8.30 15.81 12.54
C ASP A 137 7.61 14.58 13.15
N GLU A 138 6.56 14.05 12.52
CA GLU A 138 5.87 12.84 12.96
C GLU A 138 6.76 11.59 12.90
N ILE A 139 7.54 11.43 11.83
CA ILE A 139 8.46 10.30 11.67
C ILE A 139 9.54 10.34 12.74
N GLN A 140 10.17 11.50 12.94
CA GLN A 140 11.27 11.68 13.88
C GLN A 140 10.84 11.42 15.32
N GLN A 141 9.68 11.94 15.72
CA GLN A 141 9.12 11.71 17.05
C GLN A 141 8.74 10.23 17.26
N LYS A 142 8.02 9.61 16.31
CA LYS A 142 7.57 8.22 16.43
C LYS A 142 8.71 7.21 16.41
N LEU A 143 9.74 7.47 15.61
CA LEU A 143 10.88 6.55 15.45
C LEU A 143 12.07 6.91 16.36
N GLN A 144 11.98 8.03 17.08
CA GLN A 144 13.07 8.53 17.94
C GLN A 144 14.39 8.62 17.15
N CYS A 145 14.36 9.35 16.03
CA CYS A 145 15.48 9.51 15.11
C CYS A 145 15.58 10.96 14.63
N CYS A 146 16.71 11.36 14.09
CA CYS A 146 16.92 12.72 13.60
C CYS A 146 17.64 12.73 12.25
N GLY A 147 17.05 13.45 11.27
CA GLY A 147 17.58 13.52 9.92
C GLY A 147 17.47 12.20 9.16
N ALA A 148 18.01 12.14 7.96
CA ALA A 148 18.07 10.92 7.17
C ALA A 148 19.17 9.99 7.71
N LYS A 149 20.42 10.46 7.73
CA LYS A 149 21.60 9.69 8.17
C LYS A 149 22.02 10.05 9.60
N SER A 150 21.89 11.33 9.97
CA SER A 150 22.25 11.87 11.28
C SER A 150 21.60 13.23 11.51
N PRO A 151 21.62 13.76 12.75
CA PRO A 151 21.19 15.13 13.04
C PRO A 151 21.90 16.21 12.21
N GLY A 152 23.15 15.95 11.82
CA GLY A 152 23.94 16.85 10.98
C GLY A 152 23.36 17.13 9.60
N ASP A 153 22.37 16.36 9.14
CA ASP A 153 21.66 16.61 7.88
C ASP A 153 20.84 17.91 7.90
N TYR A 154 20.56 18.44 9.10
CA TYR A 154 19.89 19.74 9.32
C TYR A 154 20.87 20.92 9.49
N GLY A 155 22.17 20.65 9.46
CA GLY A 155 23.20 21.65 9.75
C GLY A 155 23.41 21.86 11.25
N THR A 156 23.48 23.13 11.68
CA THR A 156 23.87 23.49 13.07
C THR A 156 22.76 23.27 14.10
N ILE A 157 21.49 23.34 13.70
CA ILE A 157 20.36 23.28 14.64
C ILE A 157 19.30 22.30 14.11
N PRO A 158 19.25 21.07 14.66
CA PRO A 158 18.18 20.13 14.37
C PRO A 158 16.81 20.63 14.83
N PRO A 159 15.70 20.24 14.17
CA PRO A 159 14.37 20.65 14.55
C PRO A 159 13.95 20.08 15.93
N PRO A 160 12.95 20.70 16.59
CA PRO A 160 12.44 20.23 17.89
C PRO A 160 11.96 18.78 17.89
N SER A 161 11.51 18.26 16.74
CA SER A 161 11.08 16.87 16.56
C SER A 161 12.22 15.85 16.69
N CYS A 162 13.47 16.30 16.65
CA CYS A 162 14.66 15.50 16.91
C CYS A 162 14.95 15.30 18.41
N TYR A 163 14.18 15.92 19.29
CA TYR A 163 14.44 15.89 20.72
C TYR A 163 13.31 15.21 21.50
N ASP A 164 13.70 14.46 22.54
CA ASP A 164 12.81 14.04 23.61
C ASP A 164 13.17 14.87 24.87
N GLY A 165 12.40 15.93 25.10
CA GLY A 165 12.77 16.98 26.07
C GLY A 165 14.07 17.70 25.66
N ILE A 166 15.16 17.44 26.36
CA ILE A 166 16.49 18.01 26.07
C ILE A 166 17.45 17.02 25.40
N ILE A 167 17.01 15.77 25.22
CA ILE A 167 17.86 14.68 24.70
C ILE A 167 17.71 14.63 23.17
N LEU A 168 18.81 14.85 22.45
CA LEU A 168 18.86 14.72 21.00
C LEU A 168 18.90 13.25 20.58
N HIS A 169 18.06 12.88 19.60
CA HIS A 169 18.15 11.58 18.95
C HIS A 169 19.36 11.57 18.00
N GLU A 170 20.42 10.88 18.37
CA GLU A 170 21.68 10.84 17.62
C GLU A 170 21.61 9.98 16.36
N GLU A 171 20.64 9.05 16.29
CA GLU A 171 20.53 8.11 15.18
C GLU A 171 19.67 8.67 14.03
N GLY A 172 20.16 8.49 12.79
CA GLY A 172 19.40 8.82 11.59
C GLY A 172 18.21 7.90 11.34
N CYS A 173 17.16 8.44 10.73
CA CYS A 173 15.90 7.72 10.52
C CYS A 173 16.04 6.51 9.59
N ILE A 174 17.00 6.52 8.65
CA ILE A 174 17.30 5.35 7.80
C ILE A 174 17.73 4.15 8.62
N LYS A 175 18.57 4.36 9.63
CA LYS A 175 19.05 3.28 10.52
C LYS A 175 17.87 2.74 11.33
N ARG A 176 17.07 3.60 11.96
CA ARG A 176 15.89 3.23 12.75
C ARG A 176 14.83 2.47 11.93
N VAL A 177 14.49 2.95 10.74
CA VAL A 177 13.58 2.23 9.82
C VAL A 177 14.13 0.86 9.44
N SER A 178 15.45 0.77 9.18
CA SER A 178 16.08 -0.51 8.84
C SER A 178 16.05 -1.50 10.01
N GLU A 179 16.24 -1.03 11.24
CA GLU A 179 16.17 -1.85 12.47
C GLU A 179 14.75 -2.32 12.74
N LEU A 180 13.75 -1.43 12.62
CA LEU A 180 12.35 -1.78 12.75
C LEU A 180 11.91 -2.80 11.70
N ALA A 181 12.34 -2.64 10.44
CA ALA A 181 12.06 -3.59 9.39
C ALA A 181 12.68 -4.96 9.68
N LYS A 182 13.92 -5.00 10.20
CA LYS A 182 14.55 -6.26 10.62
C LYS A 182 13.84 -6.89 11.82
N LYS A 183 13.52 -6.10 12.84
CA LYS A 183 12.83 -6.56 14.05
C LYS A 183 11.44 -7.15 13.71
N ASN A 184 10.74 -6.52 12.79
CA ASN A 184 9.39 -6.92 12.39
C ASN A 184 9.36 -7.78 11.11
N MET A 185 10.49 -8.32 10.66
CA MET A 185 10.57 -9.09 9.41
C MET A 185 9.57 -10.25 9.38
N ASN A 186 9.43 -10.97 10.50
CA ASN A 186 8.47 -12.07 10.59
C ASN A 186 7.03 -11.58 10.44
N ALA A 187 6.68 -10.45 11.06
CA ALA A 187 5.34 -9.87 10.93
C ALA A 187 5.06 -9.44 9.48
N ILE A 188 6.02 -8.82 8.81
CA ILE A 188 5.92 -8.43 7.39
C ILE A 188 5.70 -9.66 6.52
N ILE A 189 6.48 -10.72 6.73
CA ILE A 189 6.34 -11.98 5.99
C ILE A 189 4.96 -12.58 6.21
N VAL A 190 4.50 -12.67 7.46
CA VAL A 190 3.16 -13.18 7.81
C VAL A 190 2.07 -12.36 7.12
N CYS A 191 2.15 -11.03 7.15
CA CYS A 191 1.17 -10.17 6.46
C CYS A 191 1.12 -10.44 4.95
N VAL A 192 2.27 -10.60 4.28
CA VAL A 192 2.33 -10.92 2.84
C VAL A 192 1.69 -12.28 2.55
N PHE A 193 1.98 -13.30 3.36
CA PHE A 193 1.37 -14.63 3.20
C PHE A 193 -0.14 -14.62 3.47
N VAL A 194 -0.59 -13.94 4.51
CA VAL A 194 -2.03 -13.79 4.81
C VAL A 194 -2.74 -13.10 3.63
N PHE A 195 -2.15 -12.06 3.06
CA PHE A 195 -2.72 -11.35 1.93
C PHE A 195 -2.81 -12.24 0.68
N ALA A 196 -1.75 -12.99 0.35
CA ALA A 196 -1.74 -13.95 -0.75
C ALA A 196 -2.78 -15.08 -0.53
N PHE A 197 -2.91 -15.56 0.69
CA PHE A 197 -3.89 -16.58 1.06
C PHE A 197 -5.33 -16.08 0.90
N LEU A 198 -5.63 -14.85 1.35
CA LEU A 198 -6.93 -14.23 1.15
C LEU A 198 -7.26 -14.05 -0.34
N GLN A 199 -6.29 -13.66 -1.16
CA GLN A 199 -6.47 -13.58 -2.62
C GLN A 199 -6.80 -14.94 -3.24
N ALA A 200 -6.10 -16.01 -2.82
CA ALA A 200 -6.36 -17.36 -3.30
C ALA A 200 -7.78 -17.82 -2.92
N ILE A 201 -8.22 -17.56 -1.69
CA ILE A 201 -9.61 -17.84 -1.25
C ILE A 201 -10.62 -17.06 -2.11
N CYS A 202 -10.40 -15.77 -2.33
CA CYS A 202 -11.28 -14.96 -3.18
C CYS A 202 -11.35 -15.48 -4.61
N LEU A 203 -10.22 -15.92 -5.16
CA LEU A 203 -10.15 -16.52 -6.48
C LEU A 203 -10.97 -17.82 -6.56
N ILE A 204 -10.83 -18.69 -5.56
CA ILE A 204 -11.61 -19.94 -5.48
C ILE A 204 -13.10 -19.63 -5.39
N PHE A 205 -13.51 -18.71 -4.53
CA PHE A 205 -14.92 -18.31 -4.39
C PHE A 205 -15.47 -17.73 -5.70
N ALA A 206 -14.71 -16.86 -6.35
CA ALA A 206 -15.09 -16.27 -7.63
C ALA A 206 -15.27 -17.34 -8.74
N ILE A 207 -14.37 -18.32 -8.80
CA ILE A 207 -14.45 -19.43 -9.75
C ILE A 207 -15.68 -20.31 -9.44
N CYS A 208 -15.95 -20.64 -8.18
CA CYS A 208 -17.13 -21.41 -7.78
C CYS A 208 -18.42 -20.68 -8.15
N VAL A 209 -18.50 -19.36 -7.88
CA VAL A 209 -19.64 -18.52 -8.25
C VAL A 209 -19.80 -18.45 -9.77
N LEU A 210 -18.71 -18.29 -10.50
CA LEU A 210 -18.71 -18.25 -11.96
C LEU A 210 -19.22 -19.56 -12.60
N MET A 211 -18.76 -20.70 -12.09
CA MET A 211 -19.21 -22.02 -12.56
C MET A 211 -20.71 -22.24 -12.29
N ALA A 212 -21.17 -21.85 -11.10
CA ALA A 212 -22.60 -21.99 -10.76
C ALA A 212 -23.50 -21.09 -11.63
N ILE A 213 -23.03 -19.87 -11.99
CA ILE A 213 -23.76 -18.98 -12.91
C ILE A 213 -23.85 -19.62 -14.31
N LYS A 214 -22.74 -20.18 -14.81
CA LYS A 214 -22.73 -20.83 -16.13
C LYS A 214 -23.66 -22.02 -16.18
N GLN A 215 -23.64 -22.90 -15.17
CA GLN A 215 -24.55 -24.05 -15.10
C GLN A 215 -26.03 -23.64 -15.03
N GLY A 216 -26.37 -22.56 -14.31
CA GLY A 216 -27.73 -22.06 -14.21
C GLY A 216 -28.25 -21.30 -15.45
N ASN A 217 -27.37 -20.99 -16.40
CA ASN A 217 -27.73 -20.38 -17.68
C ASN A 217 -27.94 -21.44 -18.80
N ASP A 218 -27.47 -22.68 -18.56
CA ASP A 218 -27.56 -23.79 -19.50
C ASP A 218 -28.86 -24.66 -19.28
N ASP A 219 -29.58 -24.41 -18.14
CA ASP A 219 -30.89 -24.99 -17.80
C ASP A 219 -32.03 -23.98 -18.14
#